data_0f2accf4d66d803d92a69a62ab0cc544
#
_entry.id   0f2accf4d66d803d92a69a62ab0cc544
#
_cell.length_a   1.000
_cell.length_b   1.000
_cell.length_c   1.000
_cell.angle_alpha   90.00
_cell.angle_beta   90.00
_cell.angle_gamma   90.00
#
_symmetry.space_group_name_H-M   'P 1'
#
loop_
_entity.id
_entity.type
_entity.pdbx_description
1 polymer ?
#
loop_
_entity_poly.entity_id
_entity_poly.type
_entity_poly.pdbx_seq_one_letter_code
_entity_poly.pdbx_strand_id
1 'polypeptide(L)'
;METRARKFSSSIHNWYLQNGRKNLPWRKNITPYRVWISEIMLQQTQVKTVIPFYKKFMLRFPNLKAISEATEEEILALWTGLGFYRRAKNIYATKEIIKNKYKNKFPSNFDDLIKLPGIGKSTAGAILSIAYKKPAPILDANVKRVISRHDDIDLQDKKSLANLWHMSETYTPSKKIFEYTQGIMDVGAIICSNKNPMCSDCPLTSSCKTAFKELKIVNKSKRQKRKEKLFFTLAHSKSEFLLFRKNAKTYWESLWIPYEDKNELSNTIFKEPIHSDTKKFKHALSHLDLEITINIFDYKAPFAIETNLEHQWIKKSDIHKYGLPKPIKNIIESHV
;
A
#
# COMPACT_ATOMS: atom_id res chain seq x y z
N MET A 1 -2.76 17.63 -39.54
CA MET A 1 -3.10 16.26 -38.99
C MET A 1 -2.76 16.20 -37.51
N GLU A 2 -3.66 15.70 -36.69
CA GLU A 2 -3.38 15.47 -35.27
C GLU A 2 -2.38 14.33 -35.12
N THR A 3 -1.30 14.53 -34.33
CA THR A 3 -0.31 13.49 -34.10
C THR A 3 -0.93 12.32 -33.35
N ARG A 4 -0.40 11.09 -33.53
CA ARG A 4 -0.85 9.89 -32.80
C ARG A 4 -0.89 10.10 -31.28
N ALA A 5 0.11 10.78 -30.75
CA ALA A 5 0.20 11.12 -29.33
C ALA A 5 -0.94 12.03 -28.86
N ARG A 6 -1.25 13.05 -29.63
CA ARG A 6 -2.35 13.96 -29.33
C ARG A 6 -3.70 13.26 -29.39
N LYS A 7 -3.92 12.40 -30.39
CA LYS A 7 -5.13 11.58 -30.51
C LYS A 7 -5.30 10.64 -29.30
N PHE A 8 -4.21 9.99 -28.86
CA PHE A 8 -4.22 9.14 -27.67
C PHE A 8 -4.65 9.92 -26.43
N SER A 9 -3.96 11.05 -26.14
CA SER A 9 -4.23 11.83 -24.94
C SER A 9 -5.61 12.51 -24.97
N SER A 10 -6.07 13.00 -26.12
CA SER A 10 -7.42 13.59 -26.25
C SER A 10 -8.53 12.57 -26.07
N SER A 11 -8.37 11.34 -26.57
CA SER A 11 -9.34 10.25 -26.37
C SER A 11 -9.48 9.91 -24.89
N ILE A 12 -8.35 9.75 -24.16
CA ILE A 12 -8.35 9.52 -22.71
C ILE A 12 -9.01 10.67 -21.95
N HIS A 13 -8.65 11.90 -22.27
CA HIS A 13 -9.22 13.10 -21.65
C HIS A 13 -10.75 13.15 -21.82
N ASN A 14 -11.24 13.02 -23.06
CA ASN A 14 -12.67 13.09 -23.35
C ASN A 14 -13.46 11.97 -22.66
N TRP A 15 -12.90 10.75 -22.65
CA TRP A 15 -13.50 9.63 -21.94
C TRP A 15 -13.57 9.91 -20.42
N TYR A 16 -12.50 10.46 -19.81
CA TYR A 16 -12.50 10.77 -18.39
C TYR A 16 -13.56 11.78 -17.99
N LEU A 17 -13.82 12.79 -18.83
CA LEU A 17 -14.85 13.79 -18.56
C LEU A 17 -16.24 13.17 -18.41
N GLN A 18 -16.54 12.11 -19.16
CA GLN A 18 -17.82 11.42 -19.14
C GLN A 18 -17.86 10.27 -18.14
N ASN A 19 -16.84 9.44 -18.10
CA ASN A 19 -16.84 8.13 -17.44
C ASN A 19 -15.88 8.02 -16.24
N GLY A 20 -15.08 9.04 -15.96
CA GLY A 20 -14.07 9.00 -14.90
C GLY A 20 -14.67 8.84 -13.50
N ARG A 21 -14.00 8.09 -12.62
CA ARG A 21 -14.42 7.81 -11.24
C ARG A 21 -14.27 9.02 -10.31
N LYS A 22 -14.98 10.11 -10.54
CA LYS A 22 -14.83 11.41 -9.83
C LYS A 22 -15.16 11.33 -8.32
N ASN A 23 -15.90 10.31 -7.88
CA ASN A 23 -16.40 10.18 -6.49
C ASN A 23 -15.43 9.50 -5.52
N LEU A 24 -14.20 9.15 -5.95
CA LEU A 24 -13.20 8.59 -5.05
C LEU A 24 -12.77 9.63 -3.99
N PRO A 25 -12.60 9.23 -2.71
CA PRO A 25 -12.34 10.19 -1.62
C PRO A 25 -11.10 11.07 -1.85
N TRP A 26 -10.06 10.52 -2.48
CA TRP A 26 -8.81 11.24 -2.78
C TRP A 26 -8.88 12.12 -4.03
N ARG A 27 -10.01 12.10 -4.76
CA ARG A 27 -10.27 13.01 -5.90
C ARG A 27 -11.04 14.26 -5.49
N LYS A 28 -11.36 14.38 -4.19
CA LYS A 28 -11.96 15.57 -3.60
C LYS A 28 -10.90 16.34 -2.81
N ASN A 29 -10.96 17.69 -2.85
CA ASN A 29 -10.02 18.56 -2.12
C ASN A 29 -8.54 18.19 -2.40
N ILE A 30 -8.15 18.17 -3.66
CA ILE A 30 -6.85 17.72 -4.14
C ILE A 30 -5.73 18.63 -3.61
N THR A 31 -4.77 18.03 -2.91
CA THR A 31 -3.52 18.66 -2.48
C THR A 31 -2.36 17.68 -2.72
N PRO A 32 -1.10 18.12 -2.81
CA PRO A 32 0.05 17.23 -2.94
C PRO A 32 0.10 16.16 -1.84
N TYR A 33 -0.23 16.54 -0.61
CA TYR A 33 -0.33 15.64 0.54
C TYR A 33 -1.38 14.53 0.32
N ARG A 34 -2.59 14.90 -0.09
CA ARG A 34 -3.69 13.94 -0.30
C ARG A 34 -3.42 13.00 -1.46
N VAL A 35 -2.83 13.50 -2.54
CA VAL A 35 -2.39 12.68 -3.67
C VAL A 35 -1.30 11.71 -3.21
N TRP A 36 -0.27 12.19 -2.52
CA TRP A 36 0.80 11.34 -2.01
C TRP A 36 0.26 10.19 -1.16
N ILE A 37 -0.56 10.48 -0.14
CA ILE A 37 -1.11 9.42 0.74
C ILE A 37 -1.95 8.41 -0.05
N SER A 38 -2.80 8.85 -0.96
CA SER A 38 -3.60 7.94 -1.78
C SER A 38 -2.75 7.07 -2.70
N GLU A 39 -1.74 7.64 -3.36
CA GLU A 39 -0.82 6.91 -4.22
C GLU A 39 -0.07 5.82 -3.44
N ILE A 40 0.45 6.15 -2.24
CA ILE A 40 1.12 5.16 -1.39
C ILE A 40 0.15 4.06 -0.93
N MET A 41 -1.08 4.41 -0.53
CA MET A 41 -2.09 3.42 -0.11
C MET A 41 -2.51 2.49 -1.25
N LEU A 42 -2.58 3.00 -2.48
CA LEU A 42 -2.99 2.25 -3.67
C LEU A 42 -1.90 1.33 -4.23
N GLN A 43 -0.62 1.50 -3.83
CA GLN A 43 0.43 0.57 -4.24
C GLN A 43 0.07 -0.86 -3.85
N GLN A 44 -0.12 -1.75 -4.84
CA GLN A 44 -0.46 -3.17 -4.67
C GLN A 44 -1.75 -3.44 -3.85
N THR A 45 -2.63 -2.45 -3.69
CA THR A 45 -3.87 -2.58 -2.92
C THR A 45 -5.06 -2.10 -3.74
N GLN A 46 -6.16 -2.85 -3.70
CA GLN A 46 -7.37 -2.52 -4.47
C GLN A 46 -8.08 -1.29 -3.92
N VAL A 47 -8.69 -0.50 -4.80
CA VAL A 47 -9.43 0.74 -4.49
C VAL A 47 -10.44 0.54 -3.36
N LYS A 48 -11.29 -0.51 -3.45
CA LYS A 48 -12.32 -0.79 -2.43
C LYS A 48 -11.75 -1.02 -1.04
N THR A 49 -10.56 -1.62 -0.96
CA THR A 49 -9.86 -1.84 0.31
C THR A 49 -9.28 -0.53 0.84
N VAL A 50 -8.74 0.33 -0.02
CA VAL A 50 -8.10 1.60 0.39
C VAL A 50 -9.11 2.62 0.91
N ILE A 51 -10.33 2.67 0.36
CA ILE A 51 -11.34 3.70 0.71
C ILE A 51 -11.54 3.87 2.23
N PRO A 52 -11.84 2.83 3.03
CA PRO A 52 -12.05 3.00 4.47
C PRO A 52 -10.78 3.44 5.20
N PHE A 53 -9.62 2.91 4.82
CA PHE A 53 -8.34 3.31 5.41
C PHE A 53 -7.99 4.77 5.12
N TYR A 54 -8.16 5.20 3.88
CA TYR A 54 -7.91 6.58 3.49
C TYR A 54 -8.83 7.56 4.25
N LYS A 55 -10.12 7.25 4.39
CA LYS A 55 -11.06 8.06 5.15
C LYS A 55 -10.63 8.19 6.62
N LYS A 56 -10.30 7.06 7.27
CA LYS A 56 -9.83 7.04 8.66
C LYS A 56 -8.52 7.82 8.83
N PHE A 57 -7.58 7.66 7.89
CA PHE A 57 -6.30 8.36 7.90
C PHE A 57 -6.47 9.87 7.73
N MET A 58 -7.33 10.32 6.80
CA MET A 58 -7.61 11.74 6.58
C MET A 58 -8.42 12.37 7.72
N LEU A 59 -9.18 11.59 8.48
CA LEU A 59 -9.85 12.07 9.69
C LEU A 59 -8.83 12.42 10.79
N ARG A 60 -7.83 11.58 10.99
CA ARG A 60 -6.77 11.80 12.00
C ARG A 60 -5.73 12.80 11.52
N PHE A 61 -5.34 12.74 10.25
CA PHE A 61 -4.31 13.57 9.62
C PHE A 61 -4.87 14.28 8.38
N PRO A 62 -5.70 15.32 8.53
CA PRO A 62 -6.39 15.96 7.41
C PRO A 62 -5.46 16.71 6.44
N ASN A 63 -4.27 17.08 6.88
CA ASN A 63 -3.30 17.87 6.12
C ASN A 63 -1.86 17.57 6.55
N LEU A 64 -0.91 18.19 5.84
CA LEU A 64 0.52 17.98 6.05
C LEU A 64 0.97 18.44 7.45
N LYS A 65 0.39 19.51 8.01
CA LYS A 65 0.70 19.97 9.35
C LYS A 65 0.30 18.93 10.41
N ALA A 66 -0.88 18.33 10.27
CA ALA A 66 -1.35 17.33 11.23
C ALA A 66 -0.47 16.06 11.21
N ILE A 67 -0.03 15.58 10.03
CA ILE A 67 0.83 14.41 9.97
C ILE A 67 2.28 14.72 10.37
N SER A 68 2.75 15.97 10.25
CA SER A 68 4.12 16.32 10.64
C SER A 68 4.39 16.08 12.12
N GLU A 69 3.37 16.12 12.95
CA GLU A 69 3.47 15.87 14.39
C GLU A 69 3.19 14.40 14.78
N ALA A 70 2.81 13.56 13.82
CA ALA A 70 2.48 12.16 14.08
C ALA A 70 3.73 11.35 14.48
N THR A 71 3.56 10.43 15.41
CA THR A 71 4.56 9.39 15.70
C THR A 71 4.50 8.26 14.65
N GLU A 72 5.56 7.46 14.56
CA GLU A 72 5.56 6.25 13.72
C GLU A 72 4.43 5.30 14.13
N GLU A 73 4.22 5.16 15.44
CA GLU A 73 3.19 4.30 16.03
C GLU A 73 1.78 4.70 15.59
N GLU A 74 1.44 5.99 15.63
CA GLU A 74 0.13 6.47 15.19
C GLU A 74 -0.13 6.16 13.71
N ILE A 75 0.89 6.27 12.86
CA ILE A 75 0.78 5.94 11.43
C ILE A 75 0.62 4.43 11.24
N LEU A 76 1.41 3.60 11.94
CA LEU A 76 1.33 2.14 11.87
C LEU A 76 -0.01 1.62 12.42
N ALA A 77 -0.54 2.20 13.49
CA ALA A 77 -1.85 1.85 14.06
C ALA A 77 -2.99 2.06 13.04
N LEU A 78 -3.00 3.22 12.35
CA LEU A 78 -3.98 3.51 11.29
C LEU A 78 -3.79 2.64 10.04
N TRP A 79 -2.61 2.05 9.86
CA TRP A 79 -2.29 1.17 8.73
C TRP A 79 -2.62 -0.29 9.00
N THR A 80 -2.93 -0.64 10.26
CA THR A 80 -3.22 -2.02 10.68
C THR A 80 -4.32 -2.64 9.84
N GLY A 81 -3.97 -3.72 9.11
CA GLY A 81 -4.88 -4.44 8.21
C GLY A 81 -4.79 -4.07 6.73
N LEU A 82 -4.12 -2.97 6.36
CA LEU A 82 -3.92 -2.59 4.95
C LEU A 82 -2.79 -3.42 4.28
N GLY A 83 -1.84 -3.93 5.09
CA GLY A 83 -0.71 -4.71 4.60
C GLY A 83 0.43 -3.85 4.02
N PHE A 84 1.54 -4.52 3.66
CA PHE A 84 2.75 -3.85 3.14
C PHE A 84 3.21 -2.68 4.02
N TYR A 85 3.44 -2.94 5.29
CA TYR A 85 3.73 -1.94 6.34
C TYR A 85 4.95 -1.05 6.04
N ARG A 86 5.89 -1.50 5.20
CA ARG A 86 6.99 -0.68 4.71
C ARG A 86 6.50 0.64 4.08
N ARG A 87 5.31 0.64 3.50
CA ARG A 87 4.70 1.88 2.96
C ARG A 87 4.37 2.88 4.05
N ALA A 88 3.84 2.42 5.20
CA ALA A 88 3.58 3.27 6.36
C ALA A 88 4.89 3.83 6.94
N LYS A 89 5.93 3.02 7.05
CA LYS A 89 7.29 3.46 7.45
C LYS A 89 7.85 4.51 6.48
N ASN A 90 7.67 4.32 5.18
CA ASN A 90 8.06 5.31 4.18
C ASN A 90 7.27 6.62 4.33
N ILE A 91 5.98 6.57 4.70
CA ILE A 91 5.21 7.79 4.99
C ILE A 91 5.82 8.52 6.19
N TYR A 92 6.15 7.80 7.27
CA TYR A 92 6.79 8.39 8.44
C TYR A 92 8.14 9.03 8.07
N ALA A 93 9.03 8.31 7.42
CA ALA A 93 10.33 8.82 7.00
C ALA A 93 10.21 10.04 6.06
N THR A 94 9.26 10.00 5.13
CA THR A 94 9.01 11.12 4.20
C THR A 94 8.47 12.35 4.91
N LYS A 95 7.54 12.20 5.89
CA LYS A 95 7.02 13.37 6.63
C LYS A 95 8.11 14.03 7.46
N GLU A 96 9.06 13.26 8.03
CA GLU A 96 10.23 13.80 8.73
C GLU A 96 11.13 14.63 7.79
N ILE A 97 11.40 14.11 6.59
CA ILE A 97 12.18 14.85 5.59
C ILE A 97 11.45 16.14 5.18
N ILE A 98 10.13 16.08 4.95
CA ILE A 98 9.33 17.25 4.56
C ILE A 98 9.31 18.28 5.70
N LYS A 99 9.18 17.86 6.96
CA LYS A 99 9.23 18.73 8.13
C LYS A 99 10.59 19.45 8.22
N ASN A 100 11.67 18.68 8.21
CA ASN A 100 13.00 19.18 8.53
C ASN A 100 13.67 19.91 7.34
N LYS A 101 13.59 19.34 6.14
CA LYS A 101 14.26 19.88 4.95
C LYS A 101 13.41 20.87 4.17
N TYR A 102 12.10 20.61 4.06
CA TYR A 102 11.21 21.40 3.20
C TYR A 102 10.25 22.31 4.00
N LYS A 103 10.49 22.49 5.32
CA LYS A 103 9.71 23.41 6.20
C LYS A 103 8.19 23.21 6.07
N ASN A 104 7.75 21.94 6.12
CA ASN A 104 6.36 21.53 5.92
C ASN A 104 5.75 21.95 4.56
N LYS A 105 6.55 22.14 3.51
CA LYS A 105 6.07 22.36 2.15
C LYS A 105 6.40 21.14 1.30
N PHE A 106 5.40 20.61 0.60
CA PHE A 106 5.60 19.46 -0.28
C PHE A 106 6.39 19.89 -1.52
N PRO A 107 7.48 19.17 -1.92
CA PRO A 107 8.25 19.52 -3.12
C PRO A 107 7.40 19.53 -4.39
N SER A 108 7.69 20.45 -5.30
CA SER A 108 6.96 20.63 -6.55
C SER A 108 7.80 20.42 -7.82
N ASN A 109 8.94 19.75 -7.66
CA ASN A 109 9.80 19.32 -8.75
C ASN A 109 10.08 17.82 -8.66
N PHE A 110 10.42 17.21 -9.79
CA PHE A 110 10.58 15.78 -9.92
C PHE A 110 11.78 15.24 -9.11
N ASP A 111 12.91 15.91 -9.17
CA ASP A 111 14.17 15.45 -8.58
C ASP A 111 14.11 15.43 -7.05
N ASP A 112 13.40 16.33 -6.43
CA ASP A 112 13.19 16.31 -4.99
C ASP A 112 12.16 15.27 -4.58
N LEU A 113 11.10 15.09 -5.37
CA LEU A 113 10.06 14.08 -5.08
C LEU A 113 10.62 12.66 -5.08
N ILE A 114 11.46 12.29 -6.06
CA ILE A 114 12.02 10.94 -6.16
C ILE A 114 13.05 10.60 -5.06
N LYS A 115 13.58 11.61 -4.36
CA LYS A 115 14.47 11.42 -3.20
C LYS A 115 13.69 11.03 -1.94
N LEU A 116 12.37 11.21 -1.92
CA LEU A 116 11.55 10.90 -0.76
C LEU A 116 11.25 9.40 -0.68
N PRO A 117 11.38 8.77 0.52
CA PRO A 117 11.12 7.35 0.70
C PRO A 117 9.75 6.91 0.20
N GLY A 118 9.73 5.85 -0.62
CA GLY A 118 8.49 5.30 -1.19
C GLY A 118 7.91 6.06 -2.38
N ILE A 119 8.49 7.17 -2.79
CA ILE A 119 8.08 7.93 -3.97
C ILE A 119 9.00 7.56 -5.15
N GLY A 120 8.54 6.67 -6.01
CA GLY A 120 9.21 6.36 -7.27
C GLY A 120 8.77 7.28 -8.42
N LYS A 121 9.36 7.11 -9.60
CA LYS A 121 9.07 7.92 -10.80
C LYS A 121 7.57 8.08 -11.07
N SER A 122 6.78 7.00 -11.03
CA SER A 122 5.34 7.06 -11.31
C SER A 122 4.56 7.83 -10.23
N THR A 123 4.90 7.62 -8.95
CA THR A 123 4.27 8.38 -7.84
C THR A 123 4.62 9.86 -7.90
N ALA A 124 5.88 10.21 -8.21
CA ALA A 124 6.30 11.60 -8.43
C ALA A 124 5.53 12.24 -9.60
N GLY A 125 5.42 11.51 -10.73
CA GLY A 125 4.61 11.93 -11.88
C GLY A 125 3.14 12.16 -11.52
N ALA A 126 2.53 11.28 -10.73
CA ALA A 126 1.14 11.43 -10.26
C ALA A 126 0.97 12.67 -9.37
N ILE A 127 1.89 12.93 -8.44
CA ILE A 127 1.86 14.12 -7.58
C ILE A 127 1.96 15.39 -8.43
N LEU A 128 2.90 15.43 -9.39
CA LEU A 128 3.08 16.59 -10.26
C LEU A 128 1.88 16.84 -11.16
N SER A 129 1.37 15.81 -11.81
CA SER A 129 0.28 15.93 -12.78
C SER A 129 -1.07 16.20 -12.12
N ILE A 130 -1.35 15.53 -11.00
CA ILE A 130 -2.66 15.64 -10.33
C ILE A 130 -2.75 16.87 -9.42
N ALA A 131 -1.73 17.09 -8.57
CA ALA A 131 -1.79 18.17 -7.59
C ALA A 131 -1.22 19.50 -8.10
N TYR A 132 -0.12 19.44 -8.84
CA TYR A 132 0.53 20.65 -9.36
C TYR A 132 0.14 21.01 -10.80
N LYS A 133 -0.61 20.13 -11.50
CA LYS A 133 -1.01 20.29 -12.91
C LYS A 133 0.18 20.52 -13.84
N LYS A 134 1.34 19.96 -13.48
CA LYS A 134 2.58 19.98 -14.27
C LYS A 134 2.64 18.73 -15.15
N PRO A 135 3.00 18.83 -16.43
CA PRO A 135 3.20 17.67 -17.29
C PRO A 135 4.26 16.73 -16.69
N ALA A 136 3.85 15.53 -16.33
CA ALA A 136 4.74 14.51 -15.83
C ALA A 136 4.17 13.11 -16.16
N PRO A 137 4.99 12.20 -16.75
CA PRO A 137 4.54 10.87 -17.12
C PRO A 137 4.33 10.00 -15.88
N ILE A 138 3.39 9.07 -15.99
CA ILE A 138 3.14 8.02 -15.01
C ILE A 138 3.19 6.66 -15.66
N LEU A 139 3.70 5.67 -14.94
CA LEU A 139 3.78 4.28 -15.42
C LEU A 139 3.53 3.30 -14.27
N ASP A 140 2.33 3.34 -13.70
CA ASP A 140 1.89 2.33 -12.75
C ASP A 140 1.50 1.01 -13.47
N ALA A 141 1.10 -0.01 -12.74
CA ALA A 141 0.73 -1.30 -13.34
C ALA A 141 -0.45 -1.21 -14.33
N ASN A 142 -1.38 -0.28 -14.12
CA ASN A 142 -2.52 -0.07 -15.00
C ASN A 142 -2.11 0.65 -16.28
N VAL A 143 -1.38 1.74 -16.14
CA VAL A 143 -0.86 2.53 -17.28
C VAL A 143 0.10 1.69 -18.11
N LYS A 144 1.01 0.94 -17.46
CA LYS A 144 1.89 -0.01 -18.13
C LYS A 144 1.12 -0.98 -19.03
N ARG A 145 0.03 -1.56 -18.52
CA ARG A 145 -0.83 -2.48 -19.28
C ARG A 145 -1.54 -1.80 -20.44
N VAL A 146 -2.07 -0.58 -20.24
CA VAL A 146 -2.74 0.17 -21.31
C VAL A 146 -1.76 0.44 -22.44
N ILE A 147 -0.59 1.02 -22.14
CA ILE A 147 0.41 1.39 -23.14
C ILE A 147 0.97 0.15 -23.83
N SER A 148 1.32 -0.92 -23.07
CA SER A 148 1.86 -2.15 -23.67
C SER A 148 0.90 -2.76 -24.67
N ARG A 149 -0.39 -2.82 -24.37
CA ARG A 149 -1.42 -3.34 -25.30
C ARG A 149 -1.67 -2.39 -26.45
N HIS A 150 -1.77 -1.09 -26.19
CA HIS A 150 -2.01 -0.10 -27.24
C HIS A 150 -0.92 -0.14 -28.32
N ASP A 151 0.34 -0.29 -27.92
CA ASP A 151 1.49 -0.28 -28.81
C ASP A 151 2.06 -1.66 -29.16
N ASP A 152 1.45 -2.73 -28.63
CA ASP A 152 1.88 -4.14 -28.81
C ASP A 152 3.34 -4.35 -28.36
N ILE A 153 3.66 -3.81 -27.15
CA ILE A 153 5.01 -3.95 -26.57
C ILE A 153 5.08 -5.25 -25.77
N ASP A 154 6.00 -6.12 -26.12
CA ASP A 154 6.26 -7.37 -25.40
C ASP A 154 6.91 -7.07 -24.03
N LEU A 155 6.21 -7.41 -22.96
CA LEU A 155 6.67 -7.20 -21.59
C LEU A 155 7.80 -8.16 -21.16
N GLN A 156 8.13 -9.17 -21.95
CA GLN A 156 9.25 -10.08 -21.70
C GLN A 156 10.58 -9.55 -22.25
N ASP A 157 10.53 -8.61 -23.18
CA ASP A 157 11.73 -7.94 -23.68
C ASP A 157 12.39 -7.11 -22.54
N LYS A 158 13.70 -7.25 -22.39
CA LYS A 158 14.50 -6.49 -21.42
C LYS A 158 14.40 -4.97 -21.60
N LYS A 159 14.20 -4.51 -22.84
CA LYS A 159 14.05 -3.09 -23.18
C LYS A 159 12.63 -2.57 -22.99
N SER A 160 11.66 -3.44 -22.70
CA SER A 160 10.23 -3.08 -22.63
C SER A 160 9.95 -1.95 -21.63
N LEU A 161 10.63 -1.94 -20.49
CA LEU A 161 10.42 -0.91 -19.47
C LEU A 161 10.86 0.47 -19.95
N ALA A 162 12.00 0.58 -20.62
CA ALA A 162 12.49 1.85 -21.18
C ALA A 162 11.55 2.33 -22.28
N ASN A 163 11.12 1.45 -23.19
CA ASN A 163 10.16 1.75 -24.24
C ASN A 163 8.82 2.25 -23.66
N LEU A 164 8.32 1.62 -22.61
CA LEU A 164 7.08 2.01 -21.95
C LEU A 164 7.18 3.40 -21.29
N TRP A 165 8.29 3.73 -20.68
CA TRP A 165 8.53 5.07 -20.15
C TRP A 165 8.59 6.10 -21.28
N HIS A 166 9.33 5.83 -22.36
CA HIS A 166 9.37 6.69 -23.54
C HIS A 166 7.97 6.92 -24.14
N MET A 167 7.16 5.85 -24.28
CA MET A 167 5.78 6.01 -24.77
C MET A 167 4.90 6.77 -23.77
N SER A 168 5.07 6.55 -22.47
CA SER A 168 4.34 7.32 -21.44
C SER A 168 4.67 8.81 -21.53
N GLU A 169 5.93 9.18 -21.72
CA GLU A 169 6.37 10.56 -21.94
C GLU A 169 5.75 11.14 -23.21
N THR A 170 5.82 10.40 -24.31
CA THR A 170 5.26 10.80 -25.62
C THR A 170 3.75 11.07 -25.55
N TYR A 171 3.00 10.24 -24.79
CA TYR A 171 1.54 10.37 -24.65
C TYR A 171 1.11 11.38 -23.59
N THR A 172 2.01 11.84 -22.73
CA THR A 172 1.71 12.83 -21.69
C THR A 172 1.48 14.21 -22.31
N PRO A 173 0.28 14.78 -22.23
CA PRO A 173 0.00 16.07 -22.83
C PRO A 173 0.55 17.23 -22.01
N SER A 174 0.85 18.34 -22.66
CA SER A 174 1.25 19.60 -21.98
C SER A 174 0.09 20.35 -21.32
N LYS A 175 -1.14 20.12 -21.77
CA LYS A 175 -2.38 20.73 -21.23
C LYS A 175 -3.36 19.64 -20.83
N LYS A 176 -4.29 19.95 -19.93
CA LYS A 176 -5.32 18.99 -19.46
C LYS A 176 -4.71 17.73 -18.81
N ILE A 177 -3.55 17.92 -18.21
CA ILE A 177 -2.74 16.82 -17.65
C ILE A 177 -3.45 16.09 -16.49
N PHE A 178 -4.20 16.82 -15.68
CA PHE A 178 -4.97 16.23 -14.57
C PHE A 178 -5.97 15.19 -15.08
N GLU A 179 -6.81 15.58 -16.02
CA GLU A 179 -7.87 14.71 -16.57
C GLU A 179 -7.26 13.53 -17.33
N TYR A 180 -6.19 13.76 -18.09
CA TYR A 180 -5.45 12.72 -18.78
C TYR A 180 -4.89 11.70 -17.78
N THR A 181 -4.18 12.15 -16.75
CA THR A 181 -3.54 11.28 -15.77
C THR A 181 -4.57 10.44 -15.01
N GLN A 182 -5.65 11.05 -14.53
CA GLN A 182 -6.73 10.34 -13.90
C GLN A 182 -7.44 9.37 -14.85
N GLY A 183 -7.63 9.80 -16.12
CA GLY A 183 -8.29 9.01 -17.16
C GLY A 183 -7.53 7.75 -17.54
N ILE A 184 -6.23 7.83 -17.78
CA ILE A 184 -5.44 6.66 -18.16
C ILE A 184 -5.34 5.64 -17.03
N MET A 185 -5.27 6.09 -15.77
CA MET A 185 -5.35 5.21 -14.59
C MET A 185 -6.71 4.50 -14.53
N ASP A 186 -7.81 5.23 -14.81
CA ASP A 186 -9.16 4.67 -14.80
C ASP A 186 -9.39 3.71 -15.96
N VAL A 187 -9.01 4.06 -17.19
CA VAL A 187 -9.08 3.14 -18.34
C VAL A 187 -8.33 1.86 -18.03
N GLY A 188 -7.14 1.94 -17.45
CA GLY A 188 -6.41 0.76 -17.03
C GLY A 188 -7.10 -0.04 -15.94
N ALA A 189 -7.77 0.59 -14.99
CA ALA A 189 -8.39 -0.08 -13.86
C ALA A 189 -9.74 -0.75 -14.19
N ILE A 190 -10.57 -0.12 -15.05
CA ILE A 190 -11.94 -0.55 -15.27
C ILE A 190 -12.25 -0.99 -16.71
N ILE A 191 -11.53 -0.52 -17.71
CA ILE A 191 -11.74 -0.87 -19.11
C ILE A 191 -10.69 -1.89 -19.58
N CYS A 192 -9.41 -1.52 -19.60
CA CYS A 192 -8.32 -2.39 -20.01
C CYS A 192 -7.90 -3.32 -18.88
N SER A 193 -8.83 -4.11 -18.36
CA SER A 193 -8.59 -5.03 -17.24
C SER A 193 -7.59 -6.13 -17.61
N ASN A 194 -7.04 -6.82 -16.58
CA ASN A 194 -5.98 -7.82 -16.83
C ASN A 194 -6.49 -9.03 -17.61
N LYS A 195 -7.66 -9.57 -17.25
CA LYS A 195 -8.19 -10.81 -17.84
C LYS A 195 -9.21 -10.54 -18.95
N ASN A 196 -10.18 -9.67 -18.69
CA ASN A 196 -11.32 -9.42 -19.57
C ASN A 196 -11.40 -7.92 -19.92
N PRO A 197 -10.60 -7.43 -20.89
CA PRO A 197 -10.69 -6.02 -21.30
C PRO A 197 -11.97 -5.78 -22.10
N MET A 198 -12.65 -4.65 -21.80
CA MET A 198 -13.84 -4.18 -22.51
C MET A 198 -13.41 -3.30 -23.69
N CYS A 199 -12.96 -3.94 -24.79
CA CYS A 199 -12.44 -3.20 -25.94
C CYS A 199 -13.50 -2.38 -26.67
N SER A 200 -14.78 -2.80 -26.66
CA SER A 200 -15.91 -2.04 -27.20
C SER A 200 -16.08 -0.67 -26.55
N ASP A 201 -15.83 -0.58 -25.25
CA ASP A 201 -16.02 0.65 -24.46
C ASP A 201 -14.71 1.47 -24.31
N CYS A 202 -13.63 0.98 -24.92
CA CYS A 202 -12.32 1.58 -24.74
C CYS A 202 -12.11 2.80 -25.65
N PRO A 203 -11.74 3.98 -25.11
CA PRO A 203 -11.51 5.17 -25.93
C PRO A 203 -10.34 5.04 -26.91
N LEU A 204 -9.51 4.02 -26.75
CA LEU A 204 -8.33 3.77 -27.57
C LEU A 204 -8.53 2.69 -28.65
N THR A 205 -9.71 2.08 -28.74
CA THR A 205 -9.95 0.92 -29.62
C THR A 205 -9.52 1.15 -31.04
N SER A 206 -9.84 2.32 -31.62
CA SER A 206 -9.52 2.64 -33.03
C SER A 206 -8.02 2.73 -33.34
N SER A 207 -7.17 2.91 -32.32
CA SER A 207 -5.72 3.05 -32.47
C SER A 207 -4.92 1.95 -31.77
N CYS A 208 -5.60 1.07 -31.02
CA CYS A 208 -4.97 0.03 -30.22
C CYS A 208 -4.57 -1.17 -31.12
N LYS A 209 -3.30 -1.52 -31.12
CA LYS A 209 -2.76 -2.63 -31.94
C LYS A 209 -3.23 -4.00 -31.49
N THR A 210 -3.69 -4.15 -30.24
CA THR A 210 -4.15 -5.42 -29.67
C THR A 210 -5.64 -5.45 -29.35
N ALA A 211 -6.42 -4.46 -29.81
CA ALA A 211 -7.88 -4.47 -29.61
C ALA A 211 -8.51 -5.74 -30.17
N PHE A 212 -9.39 -6.37 -29.36
CA PHE A 212 -10.13 -7.61 -29.69
C PHE A 212 -9.24 -8.84 -29.98
N LYS A 213 -7.91 -8.76 -29.86
CA LYS A 213 -7.03 -9.91 -29.99
C LYS A 213 -7.07 -10.76 -28.72
N GLU A 214 -6.86 -12.08 -28.89
CA GLU A 214 -6.61 -12.95 -27.74
C GLU A 214 -5.42 -12.46 -26.94
N LEU A 215 -5.64 -12.32 -25.63
CA LEU A 215 -4.58 -11.90 -24.73
C LEU A 215 -3.57 -13.04 -24.59
N LYS A 216 -2.34 -12.80 -24.92
CA LYS A 216 -1.23 -13.63 -24.47
C LYS A 216 -1.16 -13.51 -22.94
N ILE A 217 -1.97 -14.31 -22.24
CA ILE A 217 -1.91 -14.38 -20.77
C ILE A 217 -0.55 -15.03 -20.47
N VAL A 218 0.42 -14.22 -20.13
CA VAL A 218 1.66 -14.74 -19.53
C VAL A 218 1.27 -15.31 -18.19
N ASN A 219 1.00 -16.61 -18.15
CA ASN A 219 0.88 -17.34 -16.91
C ASN A 219 2.24 -17.25 -16.21
N LYS A 220 2.42 -16.21 -15.39
CA LYS A 220 3.54 -16.24 -14.45
C LYS A 220 3.33 -17.52 -13.64
N SER A 221 4.21 -18.48 -13.82
CA SER A 221 4.25 -19.64 -12.94
C SER A 221 4.10 -19.12 -11.51
N LYS A 222 3.09 -19.59 -10.80
CA LYS A 222 2.92 -19.20 -9.38
C LYS A 222 4.22 -19.62 -8.71
N ARG A 223 5.09 -18.64 -8.42
CA ARG A 223 6.27 -18.94 -7.61
C ARG A 223 5.74 -19.61 -6.34
N GLN A 224 6.19 -20.83 -6.10
CA GLN A 224 5.83 -21.56 -4.91
C GLN A 224 6.26 -20.71 -3.72
N LYS A 225 5.29 -20.30 -2.91
CA LYS A 225 5.57 -19.50 -1.73
C LYS A 225 6.35 -20.38 -0.73
N ARG A 226 7.36 -19.81 -0.11
CA ARG A 226 8.04 -20.46 1.00
C ARG A 226 7.06 -20.60 2.15
N LYS A 227 7.03 -21.78 2.78
CA LYS A 227 6.26 -22.00 4.00
C LYS A 227 7.15 -21.75 5.21
N GLU A 228 6.60 -21.10 6.21
CA GLU A 228 7.30 -20.81 7.47
C GLU A 228 6.37 -21.07 8.65
N LYS A 229 6.87 -21.72 9.68
CA LYS A 229 6.15 -21.96 10.93
C LYS A 229 6.56 -20.90 11.93
N LEU A 230 5.58 -20.30 12.59
CA LEU A 230 5.78 -19.31 13.62
C LEU A 230 5.09 -19.77 14.90
N PHE A 231 5.79 -19.56 15.98
CA PHE A 231 5.31 -19.89 17.32
C PHE A 231 5.30 -18.62 18.15
N PHE A 232 4.20 -18.36 18.83
CA PHE A 232 4.03 -17.18 19.67
C PHE A 232 3.45 -17.57 21.02
N THR A 233 3.84 -16.84 22.05
CA THR A 233 3.19 -16.83 23.35
C THR A 233 2.57 -15.47 23.62
N LEU A 234 1.25 -15.43 23.80
CA LEU A 234 0.45 -14.24 24.14
C LEU A 234 0.06 -14.33 25.61
N ALA A 235 0.72 -13.56 26.46
CA ALA A 235 0.28 -13.41 27.84
C ALA A 235 -0.88 -12.43 27.93
N HIS A 236 -1.95 -12.83 28.62
CA HIS A 236 -3.16 -12.07 28.85
C HIS A 236 -3.44 -11.96 30.37
N SER A 237 -3.87 -10.80 30.81
CA SER A 237 -4.28 -10.58 32.20
C SER A 237 -5.48 -9.64 32.23
N LYS A 238 -6.64 -10.13 32.68
CA LYS A 238 -7.91 -9.38 32.73
C LYS A 238 -8.22 -8.68 31.41
N SER A 239 -7.76 -7.43 31.25
CA SER A 239 -8.00 -6.59 30.07
C SER A 239 -6.71 -6.15 29.38
N GLU A 240 -5.56 -6.73 29.71
CA GLU A 240 -4.25 -6.35 29.18
C GLU A 240 -3.56 -7.51 28.48
N PHE A 241 -2.84 -7.22 27.42
CA PHE A 241 -2.03 -8.15 26.64
C PHE A 241 -0.58 -7.72 26.65
N LEU A 242 0.33 -8.65 26.88
CA LEU A 242 1.75 -8.40 26.76
C LEU A 242 2.18 -8.54 25.31
N LEU A 243 2.68 -7.45 24.75
CA LEU A 243 3.18 -7.42 23.38
C LEU A 243 4.63 -6.95 23.35
N PHE A 244 5.34 -7.38 22.32
CA PHE A 244 6.75 -7.10 22.07
C PHE A 244 6.91 -6.38 20.74
N ARG A 245 7.82 -5.40 20.68
CA ARG A 245 8.18 -4.71 19.45
C ARG A 245 9.07 -5.60 18.58
N LYS A 246 8.64 -5.88 17.34
CA LYS A 246 9.47 -6.69 16.43
C LYS A 246 10.56 -5.86 15.80
N ASN A 247 11.83 -6.09 16.18
CA ASN A 247 12.99 -5.34 15.68
C ASN A 247 13.67 -6.01 14.46
N ALA A 248 13.29 -7.24 14.10
CA ALA A 248 13.88 -7.96 12.97
C ALA A 248 13.44 -7.36 11.63
N LYS A 249 14.38 -7.16 10.70
CA LYS A 249 14.14 -6.67 9.32
C LYS A 249 13.48 -7.75 8.44
N THR A 250 12.37 -8.29 8.90
CA THR A 250 11.58 -9.32 8.21
C THR A 250 10.13 -8.82 8.00
N TYR A 251 9.16 -9.75 7.85
CA TYR A 251 7.76 -9.37 7.91
C TYR A 251 7.41 -8.79 9.29
N TRP A 252 6.45 -7.85 9.35
CA TRP A 252 5.94 -7.21 10.57
C TRP A 252 6.97 -6.39 11.37
N GLU A 253 8.07 -5.99 10.73
CA GLU A 253 9.07 -5.09 11.34
C GLU A 253 8.41 -3.84 11.92
N SER A 254 8.80 -3.46 13.14
CA SER A 254 8.27 -2.34 13.93
C SER A 254 6.82 -2.51 14.40
N LEU A 255 6.19 -3.67 14.20
CA LEU A 255 4.86 -3.95 14.73
C LEU A 255 4.93 -4.62 16.10
N TRP A 256 3.85 -4.45 16.87
CA TRP A 256 3.66 -5.14 18.13
C TRP A 256 3.09 -6.54 17.89
N ILE A 257 3.77 -7.54 18.42
CA ILE A 257 3.42 -8.96 18.29
C ILE A 257 3.49 -9.64 19.66
N PRO A 258 2.83 -10.81 19.86
CA PRO A 258 3.14 -11.66 21.01
C PRO A 258 4.62 -12.06 21.03
N TYR A 259 5.10 -12.56 22.13
CA TYR A 259 6.47 -13.10 22.19
C TYR A 259 6.67 -14.16 21.10
N GLU A 260 7.70 -13.99 20.27
CA GLU A 260 8.03 -14.94 19.19
C GLU A 260 8.96 -16.02 19.75
N ASP A 261 8.43 -17.24 19.90
CA ASP A 261 9.17 -18.39 20.41
C ASP A 261 10.06 -18.99 19.33
N LYS A 262 11.19 -19.59 19.72
CA LYS A 262 12.09 -20.29 18.79
C LYS A 262 11.48 -21.62 18.30
N ASN A 263 10.68 -22.27 19.12
CA ASN A 263 9.98 -23.52 18.82
C ASN A 263 8.68 -23.63 19.63
N GLU A 264 7.89 -24.68 19.41
CA GLU A 264 6.57 -24.88 20.04
C GLU A 264 6.57 -24.96 21.58
N LEU A 265 7.72 -25.11 22.21
CA LEU A 265 7.85 -25.44 23.67
C LEU A 265 8.78 -24.48 24.43
N SER A 266 9.24 -23.37 23.88
CA SER A 266 10.24 -22.53 24.56
C SER A 266 9.62 -21.43 25.42
N ASN A 267 9.03 -21.80 26.56
CA ASN A 267 8.37 -20.88 27.50
C ASN A 267 9.29 -20.36 28.62
N THR A 268 10.54 -20.03 28.33
CA THR A 268 11.56 -19.73 29.35
C THR A 268 11.39 -18.39 30.08
N ILE A 269 10.63 -17.45 29.53
CA ILE A 269 10.48 -16.10 30.12
C ILE A 269 9.12 -15.90 30.84
N PHE A 270 8.19 -16.82 30.69
CA PHE A 270 6.85 -16.71 31.28
C PHE A 270 6.74 -17.50 32.56
N LYS A 271 5.99 -16.97 33.53
CA LYS A 271 5.57 -17.70 34.74
C LYS A 271 4.53 -18.74 34.35
N GLU A 272 4.27 -19.68 35.25
CA GLU A 272 3.21 -20.66 35.09
C GLU A 272 1.83 -19.96 34.97
N PRO A 273 1.05 -20.20 33.90
CA PRO A 273 -0.25 -19.58 33.71
C PRO A 273 -1.34 -20.26 34.56
N ILE A 274 -2.43 -19.52 34.83
CA ILE A 274 -3.63 -20.09 35.48
C ILE A 274 -4.38 -20.98 34.50
N HIS A 275 -4.44 -20.53 33.24
CA HIS A 275 -5.08 -21.25 32.15
C HIS A 275 -4.27 -21.05 30.88
N SER A 276 -4.29 -22.04 30.00
CA SER A 276 -3.64 -21.97 28.69
C SER A 276 -4.56 -22.50 27.59
N ASP A 277 -4.54 -21.81 26.43
CA ASP A 277 -5.21 -22.23 25.20
C ASP A 277 -4.24 -22.12 24.03
N THR A 278 -4.46 -22.90 22.97
CA THR A 278 -3.60 -22.87 21.78
C THR A 278 -4.45 -22.69 20.53
N LYS A 279 -4.12 -21.67 19.73
CA LYS A 279 -4.76 -21.42 18.43
C LYS A 279 -3.77 -21.65 17.29
N LYS A 280 -4.20 -22.41 16.26
CA LYS A 280 -3.42 -22.67 15.05
C LYS A 280 -4.17 -22.15 13.83
N PHE A 281 -3.51 -21.39 12.96
CA PHE A 281 -4.10 -20.87 11.75
C PHE A 281 -3.05 -20.57 10.67
N LYS A 282 -3.51 -20.36 9.43
CA LYS A 282 -2.66 -20.01 8.30
C LYS A 282 -2.84 -18.55 7.93
N HIS A 283 -1.74 -17.89 7.61
CA HIS A 283 -1.76 -16.51 7.12
C HIS A 283 -0.85 -16.36 5.89
N ALA A 284 -1.43 -15.89 4.77
CA ALA A 284 -0.69 -15.74 3.52
C ALA A 284 -0.16 -14.32 3.37
N LEU A 285 1.13 -14.19 3.19
CA LEU A 285 1.80 -12.99 2.69
C LEU A 285 2.02 -13.10 1.18
N SER A 286 2.52 -12.03 0.55
CA SER A 286 2.78 -12.03 -0.90
C SER A 286 3.78 -13.11 -1.34
N HIS A 287 4.76 -13.43 -0.51
CA HIS A 287 5.91 -14.31 -0.79
C HIS A 287 6.06 -15.47 0.18
N LEU A 288 5.26 -15.50 1.25
CA LEU A 288 5.31 -16.52 2.31
C LEU A 288 3.90 -17.01 2.64
N ASP A 289 3.79 -18.29 2.98
CA ASP A 289 2.61 -18.88 3.64
C ASP A 289 3.03 -19.23 5.07
N LEU A 290 2.45 -18.52 6.05
CA LEU A 290 2.75 -18.67 7.46
C LEU A 290 1.78 -19.66 8.08
N GLU A 291 2.31 -20.66 8.80
CA GLU A 291 1.57 -21.52 9.70
C GLU A 291 1.87 -21.03 11.12
N ILE A 292 0.87 -20.44 11.77
CA ILE A 292 1.04 -19.72 13.02
C ILE A 292 0.40 -20.53 14.14
N THR A 293 1.17 -20.81 15.19
CA THR A 293 0.70 -21.35 16.46
C THR A 293 0.86 -20.26 17.52
N ILE A 294 -0.22 -19.95 18.24
CA ILE A 294 -0.20 -19.01 19.36
C ILE A 294 -0.68 -19.73 20.62
N ASN A 295 0.19 -19.81 21.61
CA ASN A 295 -0.17 -20.22 22.97
C ASN A 295 -0.65 -18.97 23.73
N ILE A 296 -1.85 -19.02 24.27
CA ILE A 296 -2.47 -17.93 25.04
C ILE A 296 -2.42 -18.33 26.51
N PHE A 297 -1.76 -17.50 27.33
CA PHE A 297 -1.54 -17.75 28.74
C PHE A 297 -2.24 -16.69 29.56
N ASP A 298 -3.15 -17.14 30.44
CA ASP A 298 -3.93 -16.25 31.30
C ASP A 298 -3.28 -16.11 32.68
N TYR A 299 -3.24 -14.87 33.17
CA TYR A 299 -2.67 -14.48 34.46
C TYR A 299 -3.62 -13.62 35.29
N LYS A 300 -3.50 -13.65 36.63
CA LYS A 300 -4.32 -12.83 37.55
C LYS A 300 -4.02 -11.33 37.40
N ALA A 301 -2.77 -10.99 37.17
CA ALA A 301 -2.30 -9.60 37.05
C ALA A 301 -1.08 -9.52 36.12
N PRO A 302 -0.82 -8.35 35.50
CA PRO A 302 0.43 -8.09 34.82
C PRO A 302 1.64 -8.34 35.72
N PHE A 303 2.74 -8.78 35.13
CA PHE A 303 3.99 -9.04 35.86
C PHE A 303 5.18 -8.52 35.03
N ALA A 304 6.30 -8.29 35.74
CA ALA A 304 7.55 -7.89 35.09
C ALA A 304 8.21 -9.10 34.41
N ILE A 305 8.81 -8.86 33.24
CA ILE A 305 9.59 -9.83 32.49
C ILE A 305 11.03 -9.33 32.36
N GLU A 306 11.97 -10.23 32.62
CA GLU A 306 13.39 -9.96 32.40
C GLU A 306 13.75 -10.27 30.95
N THR A 307 13.88 -9.24 30.13
CA THR A 307 14.25 -9.36 28.73
C THR A 307 14.82 -8.04 28.20
N ASN A 308 15.71 -8.12 27.21
CA ASN A 308 16.22 -6.97 26.47
C ASN A 308 15.29 -6.53 25.32
N LEU A 309 14.17 -7.20 25.11
CA LEU A 309 13.21 -6.86 24.09
C LEU A 309 12.30 -5.71 24.56
N GLU A 310 12.04 -4.75 23.71
CA GLU A 310 11.03 -3.72 23.95
C GLU A 310 9.66 -4.40 24.09
N HIS A 311 9.02 -4.25 25.25
CA HIS A 311 7.74 -4.89 25.54
C HIS A 311 6.86 -4.01 26.42
N GLN A 312 5.55 -4.27 26.38
CA GLN A 312 4.57 -3.51 27.15
C GLN A 312 3.30 -4.33 27.38
N TRP A 313 2.72 -4.20 28.57
CA TRP A 313 1.33 -4.59 28.81
C TRP A 313 0.41 -3.51 28.26
N ILE A 314 -0.45 -3.88 27.32
CA ILE A 314 -1.33 -2.96 26.60
C ILE A 314 -2.78 -3.32 26.91
N LYS A 315 -3.55 -2.32 27.37
CA LYS A 315 -4.99 -2.50 27.60
C LYS A 315 -5.71 -2.82 26.30
N LYS A 316 -6.67 -3.73 26.35
CA LYS A 316 -7.51 -4.07 25.20
C LYS A 316 -8.17 -2.82 24.58
N SER A 317 -8.65 -1.90 25.41
CA SER A 317 -9.20 -0.61 24.96
C SER A 317 -8.23 0.25 24.15
N ASP A 318 -6.94 0.10 24.40
CA ASP A 318 -5.88 0.90 23.79
C ASP A 318 -5.20 0.23 22.60
N ILE A 319 -5.54 -1.03 22.31
CA ILE A 319 -4.91 -1.82 21.23
C ILE A 319 -5.00 -1.14 19.87
N HIS A 320 -6.02 -0.32 19.65
CA HIS A 320 -6.22 0.45 18.43
C HIS A 320 -5.20 1.58 18.20
N LYS A 321 -4.41 1.92 19.24
CA LYS A 321 -3.34 2.93 19.19
C LYS A 321 -2.01 2.35 18.71
N TYR A 322 -1.93 1.03 18.57
CA TYR A 322 -0.70 0.30 18.27
C TYR A 322 -0.75 -0.34 16.88
N GLY A 323 0.40 -0.36 16.20
CA GLY A 323 0.56 -1.06 14.92
C GLY A 323 0.68 -2.57 15.12
N LEU A 324 -0.33 -3.34 14.71
CA LEU A 324 -0.34 -4.79 14.81
C LEU A 324 -0.48 -5.48 13.46
N PRO A 325 0.06 -6.69 13.30
CA PRO A 325 -0.35 -7.56 12.20
C PRO A 325 -1.84 -7.91 12.32
N LYS A 326 -2.56 -7.90 11.20
CA LYS A 326 -3.99 -8.22 11.18
C LYS A 326 -4.35 -9.53 11.90
N PRO A 327 -3.63 -10.67 11.70
CA PRO A 327 -3.96 -11.91 12.39
C PRO A 327 -3.83 -11.81 13.92
N ILE A 328 -2.82 -11.09 14.41
CA ILE A 328 -2.62 -10.86 15.84
C ILE A 328 -3.75 -10.00 16.41
N LYS A 329 -4.08 -8.91 15.73
CA LYS A 329 -5.20 -8.05 16.10
C LYS A 329 -6.51 -8.85 16.23
N ASN A 330 -6.81 -9.69 15.23
CA ASN A 330 -8.03 -10.51 15.25
C ASN A 330 -8.10 -11.45 16.47
N ILE A 331 -6.97 -12.05 16.86
CA ILE A 331 -6.90 -12.93 18.03
C ILE A 331 -7.17 -12.14 19.31
N ILE A 332 -6.51 -10.99 19.49
CA ILE A 332 -6.71 -10.14 20.67
C ILE A 332 -8.18 -9.67 20.75
N GLU A 333 -8.79 -9.29 19.61
CA GLU A 333 -10.18 -8.84 19.57
C GLU A 333 -11.19 -9.97 19.84
N SER A 334 -10.86 -11.22 19.48
CA SER A 334 -11.72 -12.40 19.71
C SER A 334 -11.51 -13.08 21.06
N HIS A 335 -10.42 -12.76 21.76
CA HIS A 335 -10.14 -13.30 23.09
C HIS A 335 -10.75 -12.34 24.14
N VAL A 336 -11.88 -12.75 24.67
CA VAL A 336 -12.64 -11.99 25.70
C VAL A 336 -12.95 -12.91 26.85
#